data_054beb22b956528f2d97c5de32fd5e14
#
_entry.id   054beb22b956528f2d97c5de32fd5e14
#
_cell.length_a   1.000
_cell.length_b   1.000
_cell.length_c   1.000
_cell.angle_alpha   90.00
_cell.angle_beta   90.00
_cell.angle_gamma   90.00
#
_symmetry.space_group_name_H-M   'P 1'
#
loop_
_entity.id
_entity.type
_entity.pdbx_description
1 polymer ?
#
loop_
_entity_poly.entity_id
_entity_poly.type
_entity_poly.pdbx_seq_one_letter_code
_entity_poly.pdbx_strand_id
1 'polypeptide(L)'
;MTMKSRILMSVAAFALAGASPALAQTEIQWWHALTGANNDVVVKLAEDFNASQKDYKVVPVYKGSYPDTLNAGIAAFRAGQAPHILQVFEVGTGTMMSAKGAIKPVYEMMKEAGEKFDPNAYLPAITGYYSTAKGEMLSMPFNSSSMVMWYNKDAFKKAGLDPAKPPKTWPEVFEDAKKLKAAGYDKCGFSNAWATWANIEQFGAWHNIPLSTKVNGMAGFDAVLNFNKSPAFLKHWTNLVNLQKDKTYDYSGRTNNGEGRFTSGECPIFLTSSGFFGNVKANAKFDWGNAPMPYYPDVQGAPQNSIIGGASLWVMGGKSAKEYKGVAKFFTFLSDVDRQVKLHTESGYLPITKAAYEKVKASGFYKDKPYLETPILELTNKAPTDNSKGLRYGSLVQIRDIWSEELEAALNGQKSPQAALDAAVERGNQMLRQFERTAAK
;
A
#
# COMPACT_ATOMS: atom_id res chain seq x y z
N MET A 1 -49.26 -52.59 69.07
CA MET A 1 -49.67 -52.23 67.69
C MET A 1 -48.55 -51.35 67.09
N THR A 2 -47.67 -51.94 66.31
CA THR A 2 -46.47 -51.27 65.75
C THR A 2 -46.61 -51.17 64.22
N MET A 3 -46.69 -49.96 63.74
CA MET A 3 -46.75 -49.65 62.30
C MET A 3 -45.35 -49.47 61.80
N LYS A 4 -44.89 -50.37 60.92
CA LYS A 4 -43.58 -50.24 60.20
C LYS A 4 -43.73 -49.35 58.94
N SER A 5 -43.08 -48.19 58.92
CA SER A 5 -42.99 -47.33 57.79
C SER A 5 -41.87 -47.83 56.85
N ARG A 6 -42.17 -48.14 55.61
CA ARG A 6 -41.19 -48.48 54.56
C ARG A 6 -40.80 -47.22 53.82
N ILE A 7 -39.54 -46.82 53.88
CA ILE A 7 -38.94 -45.74 53.09
C ILE A 7 -38.51 -46.33 51.76
N LEU A 8 -39.13 -45.90 50.66
CA LEU A 8 -38.64 -46.13 49.30
C LEU A 8 -37.54 -45.14 49.00
N MET A 9 -36.31 -45.61 48.79
CA MET A 9 -35.23 -44.83 48.20
C MET A 9 -35.34 -44.86 46.67
N SER A 10 -35.68 -43.71 46.06
CA SER A 10 -35.60 -43.50 44.60
C SER A 10 -34.17 -43.13 44.24
N VAL A 11 -33.48 -44.00 43.52
CA VAL A 11 -32.14 -43.69 42.94
C VAL A 11 -32.37 -42.90 41.68
N ALA A 12 -32.11 -41.60 41.75
CA ALA A 12 -32.05 -40.74 40.54
C ALA A 12 -30.69 -40.96 39.86
N ALA A 13 -30.71 -41.63 38.73
CA ALA A 13 -29.53 -41.73 37.86
C ALA A 13 -29.29 -40.37 37.15
N PHE A 14 -28.29 -39.62 37.60
CA PHE A 14 -27.78 -38.44 36.87
C PHE A 14 -27.02 -38.92 35.65
N ALA A 15 -27.60 -38.74 34.44
CA ALA A 15 -26.89 -38.84 33.19
C ALA A 15 -25.93 -37.65 33.09
N LEU A 16 -24.65 -37.86 33.36
CA LEU A 16 -23.58 -36.91 32.97
C LEU A 16 -23.50 -36.88 31.43
N ALA A 17 -24.22 -35.93 30.84
CA ALA A 17 -23.96 -35.53 29.44
C ALA A 17 -22.52 -35.00 29.38
N GLY A 18 -21.62 -35.79 28.82
CA GLY A 18 -20.25 -35.41 28.57
C GLY A 18 -20.23 -34.22 27.62
N ALA A 19 -20.13 -33.01 28.16
CA ALA A 19 -19.76 -31.84 27.37
C ALA A 19 -18.31 -32.05 26.92
N SER A 20 -18.10 -32.50 25.69
CA SER A 20 -16.79 -32.47 25.07
C SER A 20 -16.24 -31.06 25.21
N PRO A 21 -15.03 -30.83 25.74
CA PRO A 21 -14.46 -29.50 25.78
C PRO A 21 -14.40 -29.00 24.35
N ALA A 22 -15.14 -27.94 24.04
CA ALA A 22 -14.97 -27.21 22.80
C ALA A 22 -13.52 -26.77 22.79
N LEU A 23 -12.70 -27.40 21.94
CA LEU A 23 -11.30 -26.98 21.75
C LEU A 23 -11.32 -25.48 21.35
N ALA A 24 -10.77 -24.66 22.24
CA ALA A 24 -10.69 -23.24 21.98
C ALA A 24 -9.98 -23.00 20.63
N GLN A 25 -10.59 -22.19 19.77
CA GLN A 25 -10.00 -21.80 18.48
C GLN A 25 -8.61 -21.21 18.72
N THR A 26 -7.66 -21.54 17.85
CA THR A 26 -6.34 -20.92 17.87
C THR A 26 -6.46 -19.50 17.34
N GLU A 27 -6.15 -18.50 18.17
CA GLU A 27 -6.20 -17.10 17.78
C GLU A 27 -5.00 -16.73 16.89
N ILE A 28 -5.25 -16.01 15.82
CA ILE A 28 -4.28 -15.48 14.87
C ILE A 28 -4.42 -13.96 14.84
N GLN A 29 -3.52 -13.24 15.46
CA GLN A 29 -3.51 -11.78 15.46
C GLN A 29 -2.99 -11.25 14.13
N TRP A 30 -3.74 -10.35 13.52
CA TRP A 30 -3.39 -9.64 12.29
C TRP A 30 -3.34 -8.13 12.54
N TRP A 31 -2.11 -7.57 12.63
CA TRP A 31 -1.93 -6.13 12.79
C TRP A 31 -1.92 -5.44 11.44
N HIS A 32 -2.72 -4.36 11.31
CA HIS A 32 -2.94 -3.66 10.04
C HIS A 32 -3.03 -2.14 10.23
N ALA A 33 -2.92 -1.41 9.10
CA ALA A 33 -2.91 0.05 9.01
C ALA A 33 -4.09 0.63 8.23
N LEU A 34 -5.04 -0.19 7.77
CA LEU A 34 -6.13 0.28 6.92
C LEU A 34 -7.22 0.98 7.73
N THR A 35 -7.77 2.08 7.19
CA THR A 35 -8.78 2.92 7.83
C THR A 35 -10.01 3.11 6.93
N GLY A 36 -11.09 3.67 7.49
CA GLY A 36 -12.33 3.96 6.75
C GLY A 36 -12.89 2.71 6.06
N ALA A 37 -13.39 2.85 4.86
CA ALA A 37 -13.96 1.74 4.08
C ALA A 37 -13.02 0.55 3.90
N ASN A 38 -11.70 0.79 3.85
CA ASN A 38 -10.73 -0.29 3.73
C ASN A 38 -10.53 -1.07 5.05
N ASN A 39 -10.75 -0.44 6.22
CA ASN A 39 -10.82 -1.15 7.49
C ASN A 39 -12.01 -2.13 7.52
N ASP A 40 -13.16 -1.70 7.02
CA ASP A 40 -14.37 -2.56 6.98
C ASP A 40 -14.14 -3.80 6.12
N VAL A 41 -13.37 -3.66 5.02
CA VAL A 41 -12.95 -4.80 4.20
C VAL A 41 -12.06 -5.76 4.98
N VAL A 42 -11.09 -5.28 5.78
CA VAL A 42 -10.23 -6.11 6.62
C VAL A 42 -11.05 -6.88 7.66
N VAL A 43 -11.93 -6.20 8.37
CA VAL A 43 -12.82 -6.80 9.36
C VAL A 43 -13.68 -7.88 8.72
N LYS A 44 -14.30 -7.58 7.58
CA LYS A 44 -15.14 -8.52 6.83
C LYS A 44 -14.38 -9.77 6.37
N LEU A 45 -13.16 -9.63 5.88
CA LEU A 45 -12.33 -10.77 5.49
C LEU A 45 -12.02 -11.69 6.67
N ALA A 46 -11.72 -11.12 7.85
CA ALA A 46 -11.49 -11.90 9.06
C ALA A 46 -12.78 -12.61 9.54
N GLU A 47 -13.91 -11.92 9.53
CA GLU A 47 -15.23 -12.50 9.88
C GLU A 47 -15.60 -13.64 8.94
N ASP A 48 -15.45 -13.46 7.62
CA ASP A 48 -15.78 -14.48 6.62
C ASP A 48 -14.88 -15.72 6.76
N PHE A 49 -13.60 -15.54 7.06
CA PHE A 49 -12.71 -16.66 7.38
C PHE A 49 -13.13 -17.36 8.65
N ASN A 50 -13.39 -16.63 9.72
CA ASN A 50 -13.79 -17.17 11.01
C ASN A 50 -15.11 -17.95 10.93
N ALA A 51 -16.05 -17.50 10.08
CA ALA A 51 -17.32 -18.20 9.84
C ALA A 51 -17.15 -19.46 8.98
N SER A 52 -16.11 -19.55 8.14
CA SER A 52 -15.91 -20.65 7.20
C SER A 52 -15.34 -21.93 7.85
N GLN A 53 -14.80 -21.84 9.05
CA GLN A 53 -14.15 -22.96 9.77
C GLN A 53 -14.22 -22.75 11.28
N LYS A 54 -13.81 -23.76 12.11
CA LYS A 54 -13.91 -23.74 13.57
C LYS A 54 -12.58 -23.88 14.32
N ASP A 55 -11.46 -24.05 13.60
CA ASP A 55 -10.16 -24.35 14.21
C ASP A 55 -9.38 -23.09 14.58
N TYR A 56 -9.56 -22.01 13.83
CA TYR A 56 -8.80 -20.77 13.93
C TYR A 56 -9.70 -19.55 14.01
N LYS A 57 -9.22 -18.49 14.69
CA LYS A 57 -9.89 -17.21 14.78
C LYS A 57 -8.90 -16.10 14.42
N VAL A 58 -9.07 -15.49 13.27
CA VAL A 58 -8.30 -14.30 12.89
C VAL A 58 -8.89 -13.07 13.59
N VAL A 59 -8.02 -12.31 14.25
CA VAL A 59 -8.37 -11.09 14.99
C VAL A 59 -7.59 -9.94 14.38
N PRO A 60 -8.24 -9.08 13.54
CA PRO A 60 -7.60 -7.87 13.01
C PRO A 60 -7.46 -6.82 14.11
N VAL A 61 -6.29 -6.18 14.17
CA VAL A 61 -5.96 -5.13 15.13
C VAL A 61 -5.37 -3.94 14.41
N TYR A 62 -6.08 -2.84 14.39
CA TYR A 62 -5.57 -1.58 13.84
C TYR A 62 -4.44 -1.01 14.70
N LYS A 63 -3.33 -0.61 14.09
CA LYS A 63 -2.11 -0.13 14.77
C LYS A 63 -1.65 1.27 14.36
N GLY A 64 -2.54 2.06 13.78
CA GLY A 64 -2.21 3.38 13.27
C GLY A 64 -1.84 3.39 11.79
N SER A 65 -1.13 4.41 11.34
CA SER A 65 -0.65 4.51 9.95
C SER A 65 0.31 3.37 9.58
N TYR A 66 0.66 3.25 8.33
CA TYR A 66 1.66 2.27 7.89
C TYR A 66 3.01 2.38 8.63
N PRO A 67 3.61 3.58 8.80
CA PRO A 67 4.80 3.75 9.63
C PRO A 67 4.58 3.31 11.09
N ASP A 68 3.43 3.68 11.70
CA ASP A 68 3.12 3.30 13.08
C ASP A 68 3.00 1.79 13.24
N THR A 69 2.30 1.13 12.30
CA THR A 69 2.12 -0.32 12.30
C THR A 69 3.45 -1.06 12.18
N LEU A 70 4.34 -0.61 11.29
CA LEU A 70 5.68 -1.20 11.15
C LEU A 70 6.51 -0.99 12.41
N ASN A 71 6.54 0.22 12.98
CA ASN A 71 7.27 0.53 14.19
C ASN A 71 6.75 -0.27 15.39
N ALA A 72 5.42 -0.40 15.52
CA ALA A 72 4.80 -1.24 16.54
C ALA A 72 5.20 -2.72 16.37
N GLY A 73 5.24 -3.23 15.14
CA GLY A 73 5.68 -4.59 14.83
C GLY A 73 7.14 -4.84 15.21
N ILE A 74 8.04 -3.89 14.91
CA ILE A 74 9.47 -3.96 15.28
C ILE A 74 9.63 -3.95 16.80
N ALA A 75 8.91 -3.06 17.50
CA ALA A 75 8.96 -2.99 18.96
C ALA A 75 8.42 -4.27 19.61
N ALA A 76 7.31 -4.80 19.13
CA ALA A 76 6.71 -6.04 19.62
C ALA A 76 7.61 -7.27 19.37
N PHE A 77 8.28 -7.32 18.21
CA PHE A 77 9.24 -8.38 17.92
C PHE A 77 10.40 -8.37 18.94
N ARG A 78 10.98 -7.20 19.21
CA ARG A 78 12.06 -7.04 20.20
C ARG A 78 11.64 -7.42 21.61
N ALA A 79 10.34 -7.23 21.93
CA ALA A 79 9.75 -7.61 23.22
C ALA A 79 9.29 -9.09 23.30
N GLY A 80 9.45 -9.87 22.22
CA GLY A 80 8.94 -11.24 22.14
C GLY A 80 7.41 -11.35 22.05
N GLN A 81 6.73 -10.27 21.65
CA GLN A 81 5.26 -10.14 21.60
C GLN A 81 4.73 -9.83 20.19
N ALA A 82 5.48 -10.20 19.16
CA ALA A 82 5.07 -9.97 17.78
C ALA A 82 3.69 -10.62 17.47
N PRO A 83 2.86 -10.01 16.61
CA PRO A 83 1.64 -10.64 16.10
C PRO A 83 1.98 -11.87 15.24
N HIS A 84 0.97 -12.58 14.76
CA HIS A 84 1.18 -13.66 13.78
C HIS A 84 1.38 -13.09 12.39
N ILE A 85 0.57 -12.07 12.03
CA ILE A 85 0.59 -11.40 10.73
C ILE A 85 0.78 -9.90 10.97
N LEU A 86 1.79 -9.32 10.31
CA LEU A 86 2.04 -7.89 10.28
C LEU A 86 1.85 -7.38 8.85
N GLN A 87 0.91 -6.46 8.67
CA GLN A 87 0.79 -5.73 7.42
C GLN A 87 1.91 -4.69 7.33
N VAL A 88 2.74 -4.80 6.30
CA VAL A 88 3.84 -3.85 6.05
C VAL A 88 3.69 -3.29 4.65
N PHE A 89 3.68 -1.95 4.57
CA PHE A 89 3.65 -1.28 3.27
C PHE A 89 4.97 -1.50 2.51
N GLU A 90 4.95 -1.27 1.20
CA GLU A 90 6.07 -1.57 0.29
C GLU A 90 7.40 -0.99 0.75
N VAL A 91 7.36 0.16 1.42
CA VAL A 91 8.52 0.88 1.96
C VAL A 91 9.27 0.07 3.02
N GLY A 92 8.56 -0.73 3.78
CA GLY A 92 9.14 -1.57 4.84
C GLY A 92 9.82 -2.84 4.32
N THR A 93 9.68 -3.17 3.03
CA THR A 93 10.13 -4.45 2.45
C THR A 93 11.63 -4.69 2.68
N GLY A 94 12.50 -3.72 2.39
CA GLY A 94 13.94 -3.87 2.60
C GLY A 94 14.31 -4.11 4.07
N THR A 95 13.63 -3.43 4.99
CA THR A 95 13.80 -3.62 6.43
C THR A 95 13.38 -5.03 6.87
N MET A 96 12.20 -5.51 6.41
CA MET A 96 11.71 -6.84 6.76
C MET A 96 12.59 -7.96 6.18
N MET A 97 13.07 -7.82 4.95
CA MET A 97 13.96 -8.80 4.31
C MET A 97 15.31 -8.95 5.02
N SER A 98 15.80 -7.88 5.65
CA SER A 98 17.07 -7.90 6.39
C SER A 98 16.94 -8.41 7.82
N ALA A 99 15.72 -8.51 8.35
CA ALA A 99 15.46 -8.84 9.75
C ALA A 99 15.58 -10.36 9.99
N LYS A 100 16.80 -10.84 10.20
CA LYS A 100 17.10 -12.26 10.45
C LYS A 100 16.29 -12.80 11.63
N GLY A 101 15.59 -13.91 11.43
CA GLY A 101 14.78 -14.59 12.47
C GLY A 101 13.47 -13.86 12.84
N ALA A 102 13.24 -12.65 12.34
CA ALA A 102 12.01 -11.91 12.66
C ALA A 102 10.81 -12.36 11.83
N ILE A 103 11.05 -12.97 10.67
CA ILE A 103 10.00 -13.41 9.75
C ILE A 103 10.07 -14.92 9.52
N LYS A 104 8.92 -15.52 9.25
CA LYS A 104 8.76 -16.83 8.65
C LYS A 104 8.42 -16.62 7.17
N PRO A 105 9.31 -16.95 6.22
CA PRO A 105 9.05 -16.78 4.78
C PRO A 105 7.75 -17.46 4.36
N VAL A 106 6.93 -16.75 3.58
CA VAL A 106 5.62 -17.27 3.18
C VAL A 106 5.74 -18.54 2.36
N TYR A 107 6.71 -18.61 1.44
CA TYR A 107 6.91 -19.81 0.60
C TYR A 107 7.26 -21.05 1.44
N GLU A 108 8.03 -20.90 2.53
CA GLU A 108 8.34 -21.99 3.46
C GLU A 108 7.12 -22.39 4.29
N MET A 109 6.47 -21.40 4.91
CA MET A 109 5.31 -21.63 5.77
C MET A 109 4.17 -22.34 5.01
N MET A 110 3.85 -21.90 3.80
CA MET A 110 2.79 -22.52 2.98
C MET A 110 3.14 -23.97 2.64
N LYS A 111 4.41 -24.24 2.28
CA LYS A 111 4.91 -25.59 2.01
C LYS A 111 4.83 -26.50 3.24
N GLU A 112 5.28 -26.02 4.41
CA GLU A 112 5.24 -26.77 5.67
C GLU A 112 3.82 -27.06 6.14
N ALA A 113 2.89 -26.11 5.91
CA ALA A 113 1.48 -26.29 6.22
C ALA A 113 0.74 -27.22 5.26
N GLY A 114 1.34 -27.60 4.14
CA GLY A 114 0.72 -28.39 3.08
C GLY A 114 -0.31 -27.62 2.25
N GLU A 115 -0.25 -26.30 2.25
CA GLU A 115 -1.14 -25.42 1.49
C GLU A 115 -0.57 -25.13 0.10
N LYS A 116 -1.46 -25.04 -0.90
CA LYS A 116 -1.05 -24.69 -2.26
C LYS A 116 -0.68 -23.21 -2.35
N PHE A 117 0.49 -22.92 -2.88
CA PHE A 117 0.96 -21.57 -3.11
C PHE A 117 1.77 -21.48 -4.40
N ASP A 118 1.28 -20.71 -5.37
CA ASP A 118 1.95 -20.48 -6.65
C ASP A 118 2.32 -18.99 -6.80
N PRO A 119 3.59 -18.61 -6.63
CA PRO A 119 4.05 -17.25 -6.87
C PRO A 119 3.76 -16.73 -8.28
N ASN A 120 3.70 -17.62 -9.28
CA ASN A 120 3.46 -17.24 -10.68
C ASN A 120 2.00 -16.87 -10.96
N ALA A 121 1.08 -17.15 -10.04
CA ALA A 121 -0.31 -16.71 -10.14
C ALA A 121 -0.45 -15.19 -10.00
N TYR A 122 0.50 -14.53 -9.33
CA TYR A 122 0.47 -13.09 -9.08
C TYR A 122 1.01 -12.29 -10.26
N LEU A 123 0.70 -11.00 -10.29
CA LEU A 123 1.24 -10.07 -11.29
C LEU A 123 2.76 -9.91 -11.09
N PRO A 124 3.59 -9.93 -12.16
CA PRO A 124 5.06 -9.90 -12.05
C PRO A 124 5.60 -8.69 -11.28
N ALA A 125 4.99 -7.51 -11.43
CA ALA A 125 5.37 -6.30 -10.70
C ALA A 125 5.20 -6.45 -9.16
N ILE A 126 4.28 -7.31 -8.72
CA ILE A 126 4.01 -7.60 -7.31
C ILE A 126 4.98 -8.66 -6.79
N THR A 127 5.12 -9.77 -7.51
CA THR A 127 6.03 -10.85 -7.10
C THR A 127 7.48 -10.40 -7.04
N GLY A 128 7.94 -9.67 -8.05
CA GLY A 128 9.30 -9.13 -8.11
C GLY A 128 9.64 -8.23 -6.92
N TYR A 129 8.65 -7.56 -6.35
CA TYR A 129 8.85 -6.68 -5.20
C TYR A 129 9.06 -7.44 -3.89
N TYR A 130 8.28 -8.50 -3.65
CA TYR A 130 8.22 -9.23 -2.37
C TYR A 130 9.01 -10.54 -2.35
N SER A 131 9.75 -10.85 -3.43
CA SER A 131 10.53 -12.08 -3.54
C SER A 131 12.04 -11.84 -3.42
N THR A 132 12.75 -12.89 -3.06
CA THR A 132 14.22 -12.94 -3.17
C THR A 132 14.65 -12.89 -4.64
N ALA A 133 15.95 -12.74 -4.89
CA ALA A 133 16.51 -12.85 -6.25
C ALA A 133 16.27 -14.23 -6.91
N LYS A 134 15.95 -15.25 -6.11
CA LYS A 134 15.60 -16.60 -6.59
C LYS A 134 14.11 -16.78 -6.87
N GLY A 135 13.29 -15.72 -6.69
CA GLY A 135 11.86 -15.78 -6.87
C GLY A 135 11.08 -16.34 -5.67
N GLU A 136 11.73 -16.56 -4.54
CA GLU A 136 11.11 -17.06 -3.30
C GLU A 136 10.32 -15.94 -2.63
N MET A 137 9.01 -16.05 -2.54
CA MET A 137 8.13 -15.02 -2.00
C MET A 137 8.17 -15.00 -0.47
N LEU A 138 8.62 -13.90 0.12
CA LEU A 138 8.84 -13.75 1.56
C LEU A 138 7.59 -13.28 2.31
N SER A 139 6.73 -12.52 1.65
CA SER A 139 5.45 -12.04 2.21
C SER A 139 4.30 -12.31 1.26
N MET A 140 3.08 -12.36 1.80
CA MET A 140 1.86 -12.55 1.02
C MET A 140 1.39 -11.21 0.46
N PRO A 141 1.33 -11.01 -0.87
CA PRO A 141 0.71 -9.82 -1.44
C PRO A 141 -0.73 -9.67 -0.96
N PHE A 142 -1.15 -8.43 -0.66
CA PHE A 142 -2.50 -8.20 -0.15
C PHE A 142 -3.16 -7.01 -0.84
N ASN A 143 -2.89 -5.80 -0.40
CA ASN A 143 -3.55 -4.59 -0.89
C ASN A 143 -2.59 -3.72 -1.71
N SER A 144 -2.13 -4.23 -2.82
CA SER A 144 -1.28 -3.46 -3.75
C SER A 144 -2.09 -2.38 -4.46
N SER A 145 -1.47 -1.24 -4.73
CA SER A 145 -2.04 -0.10 -5.44
C SER A 145 -1.05 0.49 -6.42
N SER A 146 -1.49 1.45 -7.23
CA SER A 146 -0.63 2.38 -7.94
C SER A 146 -1.08 3.81 -7.67
N MET A 147 -0.23 4.79 -7.92
CA MET A 147 -0.63 6.19 -7.84
C MET A 147 -1.40 6.57 -9.10
N VAL A 148 -2.52 7.28 -8.92
CA VAL A 148 -3.33 7.81 -10.01
C VAL A 148 -3.66 9.28 -9.75
N MET A 149 -4.03 10.01 -10.78
CA MET A 149 -4.53 11.38 -10.66
C MET A 149 -6.05 11.37 -10.59
N TRP A 150 -6.61 11.66 -9.41
CA TRP A 150 -8.05 11.88 -9.21
C TRP A 150 -8.43 13.28 -9.63
N TYR A 151 -9.60 13.46 -10.25
CA TYR A 151 -10.09 14.78 -10.64
C TYR A 151 -11.60 14.92 -10.49
N ASN A 152 -12.03 16.14 -10.16
CA ASN A 152 -13.42 16.53 -9.98
C ASN A 152 -13.96 16.99 -11.33
N LYS A 153 -14.84 16.19 -11.96
CA LYS A 153 -15.43 16.48 -13.26
C LYS A 153 -16.36 17.69 -13.26
N ASP A 154 -17.05 17.92 -12.15
CA ASP A 154 -17.93 19.09 -12.04
C ASP A 154 -17.12 20.38 -11.92
N ALA A 155 -15.96 20.33 -11.22
CA ALA A 155 -15.01 21.44 -11.19
C ALA A 155 -14.45 21.72 -12.58
N PHE A 156 -14.10 20.68 -13.36
CA PHE A 156 -13.63 20.81 -14.74
C PHE A 156 -14.68 21.52 -15.60
N LYS A 157 -15.94 21.07 -15.59
CA LYS A 157 -17.05 21.72 -16.32
C LYS A 157 -17.18 23.19 -15.93
N LYS A 158 -17.14 23.51 -14.63
CA LYS A 158 -17.22 24.87 -14.10
C LYS A 158 -16.08 25.76 -14.59
N ALA A 159 -14.86 25.20 -14.75
CA ALA A 159 -13.68 25.88 -15.25
C ALA A 159 -13.58 25.95 -16.79
N GLY A 160 -14.59 25.42 -17.52
CA GLY A 160 -14.58 25.36 -19.00
C GLY A 160 -13.63 24.28 -19.54
N LEU A 161 -13.23 23.31 -18.71
CA LEU A 161 -12.42 22.16 -19.10
C LEU A 161 -13.30 20.98 -19.51
N ASP A 162 -12.82 20.15 -20.44
CA ASP A 162 -13.53 18.95 -20.87
C ASP A 162 -13.30 17.81 -19.85
N PRO A 163 -14.32 17.37 -19.08
CA PRO A 163 -14.15 16.33 -18.07
C PRO A 163 -13.89 14.93 -18.65
N ALA A 164 -14.04 14.75 -19.98
CA ALA A 164 -13.69 13.52 -20.67
C ALA A 164 -12.21 13.48 -21.10
N LYS A 165 -11.50 14.60 -20.98
CA LYS A 165 -10.09 14.75 -21.38
C LYS A 165 -9.23 15.27 -20.21
N PRO A 166 -9.03 14.47 -19.15
CA PRO A 166 -8.13 14.88 -18.06
C PRO A 166 -6.72 15.13 -18.58
N PRO A 167 -5.96 16.04 -17.93
CA PRO A 167 -4.60 16.36 -18.33
C PRO A 167 -3.70 15.12 -18.24
N LYS A 168 -2.77 14.97 -19.17
CA LYS A 168 -1.83 13.84 -19.29
C LYS A 168 -0.41 14.22 -18.92
N THR A 169 -0.06 15.50 -19.06
CA THR A 169 1.28 16.01 -18.83
C THR A 169 1.29 16.99 -17.67
N TRP A 170 2.45 17.14 -17.01
CA TRP A 170 2.61 18.11 -15.95
C TRP A 170 2.29 19.54 -16.40
N PRO A 171 2.75 20.01 -17.60
CA PRO A 171 2.32 21.32 -18.09
C PRO A 171 0.80 21.47 -18.20
N GLU A 172 0.08 20.46 -18.70
CA GLU A 172 -1.40 20.49 -18.77
C GLU A 172 -2.01 20.56 -17.37
N VAL A 173 -1.51 19.76 -16.39
CA VAL A 173 -1.98 19.84 -14.98
C VAL A 173 -1.82 21.24 -14.43
N PHE A 174 -0.68 21.88 -14.66
CA PHE A 174 -0.42 23.24 -14.16
C PHE A 174 -1.36 24.27 -14.78
N GLU A 175 -1.62 24.20 -16.08
CA GLU A 175 -2.55 25.10 -16.76
C GLU A 175 -4.00 24.86 -16.33
N ASP A 176 -4.44 23.60 -16.20
CA ASP A 176 -5.78 23.28 -15.76
C ASP A 176 -5.98 23.67 -14.28
N ALA A 177 -4.98 23.48 -13.43
CA ALA A 177 -5.02 23.94 -12.04
C ALA A 177 -5.19 25.45 -11.92
N LYS A 178 -4.53 26.25 -12.78
CA LYS A 178 -4.73 27.70 -12.83
C LYS A 178 -6.15 28.09 -13.26
N LYS A 179 -6.71 27.41 -14.27
CA LYS A 179 -8.11 27.62 -14.71
C LYS A 179 -9.10 27.23 -13.62
N LEU A 180 -8.86 26.14 -12.91
CA LEU A 180 -9.66 25.70 -11.79
C LEU A 180 -9.65 26.75 -10.65
N LYS A 181 -8.48 27.29 -10.33
CA LYS A 181 -8.38 28.40 -9.36
C LYS A 181 -9.18 29.62 -9.79
N ALA A 182 -9.06 30.04 -11.05
CA ALA A 182 -9.83 31.16 -11.59
C ALA A 182 -11.35 30.91 -11.58
N ALA A 183 -11.79 29.64 -11.59
CA ALA A 183 -13.19 29.22 -11.45
C ALA A 183 -13.68 29.12 -10.00
N GLY A 184 -12.87 29.51 -9.01
CA GLY A 184 -13.23 29.58 -7.60
C GLY A 184 -12.68 28.46 -6.70
N TYR A 185 -11.71 27.68 -7.18
CA TYR A 185 -10.94 26.73 -6.36
C TYR A 185 -9.61 27.37 -5.90
N ASP A 186 -9.72 28.54 -5.30
CA ASP A 186 -8.60 29.44 -4.98
C ASP A 186 -7.66 28.87 -3.89
N LYS A 187 -8.17 27.97 -3.03
CA LYS A 187 -7.41 27.35 -1.97
C LYS A 187 -6.41 26.30 -2.44
N CYS A 188 -6.71 25.61 -3.57
CA CYS A 188 -5.91 24.51 -4.05
C CYS A 188 -6.25 24.21 -5.52
N GLY A 189 -5.34 24.45 -6.45
CA GLY A 189 -5.52 24.04 -7.85
C GLY A 189 -5.31 22.54 -8.03
N PHE A 190 -4.20 22.01 -7.51
CA PHE A 190 -3.93 20.59 -7.37
C PHE A 190 -3.08 20.28 -6.14
N SER A 191 -3.10 19.04 -5.69
CA SER A 191 -2.29 18.56 -4.60
C SER A 191 -1.98 17.07 -4.74
N ASN A 192 -1.28 16.52 -3.76
CA ASN A 192 -1.04 15.09 -3.63
C ASN A 192 -1.00 14.64 -2.18
N ALA A 193 -1.35 13.40 -1.92
CA ALA A 193 -0.96 12.68 -0.73
C ALA A 193 0.37 11.94 -0.95
N TRP A 194 0.98 11.43 0.12
CA TRP A 194 2.22 10.66 0.02
C TRP A 194 3.30 11.39 -0.77
N ALA A 195 3.64 12.60 -0.36
CA ALA A 195 4.40 13.55 -1.14
C ALA A 195 5.70 13.00 -1.72
N THR A 196 6.47 12.21 -0.97
CA THR A 196 7.72 11.57 -1.45
C THR A 196 7.42 10.47 -2.45
N TRP A 197 6.38 9.66 -2.22
CA TRP A 197 5.97 8.63 -3.15
C TRP A 197 5.54 9.24 -4.49
N ALA A 198 4.77 10.34 -4.47
CA ALA A 198 4.34 11.03 -5.68
C ALA A 198 5.51 11.69 -6.45
N ASN A 199 6.31 12.50 -5.73
CA ASN A 199 7.23 13.45 -6.34
C ASN A 199 8.68 12.96 -6.42
N ILE A 200 8.98 11.75 -5.89
CA ILE A 200 10.29 11.12 -5.99
C ILE A 200 10.16 9.72 -6.58
N GLU A 201 9.48 8.81 -5.90
CA GLU A 201 9.50 7.39 -6.23
C GLU A 201 8.72 7.06 -7.50
N GLN A 202 7.44 7.43 -7.55
CA GLN A 202 6.61 7.27 -8.74
C GLN A 202 7.11 8.16 -9.87
N PHE A 203 7.52 9.40 -9.55
CA PHE A 203 8.09 10.31 -10.54
C PHE A 203 9.32 9.70 -11.22
N GLY A 204 10.25 9.14 -10.45
CA GLY A 204 11.43 8.48 -11.00
C GLY A 204 11.07 7.31 -11.90
N ALA A 205 10.21 6.39 -11.43
CA ALA A 205 9.78 5.23 -12.19
C ALA A 205 9.03 5.62 -13.49
N TRP A 206 8.05 6.51 -13.36
CA TRP A 206 7.21 6.96 -14.48
C TRP A 206 7.98 7.73 -15.57
N HIS A 207 9.07 8.41 -15.18
CA HIS A 207 9.97 9.10 -16.11
C HIS A 207 11.22 8.28 -16.49
N ASN A 208 11.29 7.01 -16.05
CA ASN A 208 12.44 6.12 -16.28
C ASN A 208 13.79 6.70 -15.80
N ILE A 209 13.79 7.34 -14.64
CA ILE A 209 14.96 7.98 -14.04
C ILE A 209 15.41 7.16 -12.83
N PRO A 210 16.69 6.75 -12.70
CA PRO A 210 17.18 6.06 -11.53
C PRO A 210 17.15 6.96 -10.30
N LEU A 211 16.72 6.42 -9.18
CA LEU A 211 16.84 7.07 -7.87
C LEU A 211 18.19 6.76 -7.23
N SER A 212 18.73 5.58 -7.50
CA SER A 212 20.01 5.11 -6.96
C SER A 212 20.69 4.09 -7.86
N THR A 213 21.91 3.71 -7.49
CA THR A 213 22.59 2.53 -8.01
C THR A 213 21.89 1.23 -7.58
N LYS A 214 22.39 0.07 -8.03
CA LYS A 214 21.88 -1.27 -7.66
C LYS A 214 20.40 -1.47 -7.98
N VAL A 215 19.97 -0.99 -9.17
CA VAL A 215 18.56 -1.15 -9.59
C VAL A 215 17.60 -0.60 -8.51
N ASN A 216 17.82 0.64 -8.08
CA ASN A 216 17.11 1.27 -6.97
C ASN A 216 17.07 0.41 -5.69
N GLY A 217 18.21 -0.19 -5.33
CA GLY A 217 18.36 -1.03 -4.14
C GLY A 217 17.81 -2.46 -4.28
N MET A 218 17.19 -2.81 -5.40
CA MET A 218 16.68 -4.18 -5.63
C MET A 218 17.80 -5.23 -5.68
N ALA A 219 19.03 -4.82 -6.10
CA ALA A 219 20.19 -5.70 -6.25
C ALA A 219 21.15 -5.68 -5.03
N GLY A 220 20.87 -4.91 -3.98
CA GLY A 220 21.69 -4.91 -2.77
C GLY A 220 21.49 -3.67 -1.90
N PHE A 221 21.86 -3.79 -0.62
CA PHE A 221 21.73 -2.71 0.37
C PHE A 221 22.87 -1.68 0.31
N ASP A 222 23.88 -1.91 -0.53
CA ASP A 222 24.98 -0.98 -0.81
C ASP A 222 24.63 0.07 -1.88
N ALA A 223 23.34 0.28 -2.14
CA ALA A 223 22.84 1.29 -3.07
C ALA A 223 23.26 2.71 -2.64
N VAL A 224 23.46 3.58 -3.64
CA VAL A 224 23.80 4.99 -3.47
C VAL A 224 22.78 5.84 -4.20
N LEU A 225 22.03 6.66 -3.47
CA LEU A 225 21.08 7.64 -4.03
C LEU A 225 21.82 8.68 -4.87
N ASN A 226 21.27 9.05 -6.02
CA ASN A 226 21.88 10.00 -6.96
C ASN A 226 20.86 10.79 -7.79
N PHE A 227 19.58 10.77 -7.45
CA PHE A 227 18.51 11.41 -8.22
C PHE A 227 18.61 12.95 -8.24
N ASN A 228 19.34 13.58 -7.32
CA ASN A 228 19.63 15.01 -7.31
C ASN A 228 20.40 15.48 -8.56
N LYS A 229 21.04 14.56 -9.28
CA LYS A 229 21.77 14.85 -10.53
C LYS A 229 20.87 14.92 -11.76
N SER A 230 19.60 14.54 -11.62
CA SER A 230 18.65 14.53 -12.73
C SER A 230 18.05 15.92 -12.96
N PRO A 231 18.18 16.50 -14.17
CA PRO A 231 17.52 17.77 -14.50
C PRO A 231 16.00 17.70 -14.36
N ALA A 232 15.39 16.54 -14.57
CA ALA A 232 13.95 16.37 -14.45
C ALA A 232 13.46 16.50 -13.01
N PHE A 233 14.19 15.97 -12.02
CA PHE A 233 13.87 16.19 -10.61
C PHE A 233 14.01 17.65 -10.22
N LEU A 234 15.07 18.31 -10.63
CA LEU A 234 15.25 19.73 -10.38
C LEU A 234 14.11 20.56 -11.00
N LYS A 235 13.76 20.27 -12.26
CA LYS A 235 12.63 20.91 -12.96
C LYS A 235 11.33 20.70 -12.19
N HIS A 236 11.04 19.48 -11.77
CA HIS A 236 9.80 19.14 -11.07
C HIS A 236 9.70 19.86 -9.72
N TRP A 237 10.72 19.79 -8.89
CA TRP A 237 10.73 20.47 -7.59
C TRP A 237 10.70 21.98 -7.72
N THR A 238 11.38 22.56 -8.72
CA THR A 238 11.31 23.99 -9.03
C THR A 238 9.89 24.41 -9.39
N ASN A 239 9.18 23.61 -10.20
CA ASN A 239 7.79 23.88 -10.54
C ASN A 239 6.89 23.82 -9.32
N LEU A 240 6.99 22.76 -8.48
CA LEU A 240 6.19 22.64 -7.25
C LEU A 240 6.42 23.83 -6.31
N VAL A 241 7.68 24.23 -6.09
CA VAL A 241 8.04 25.40 -5.24
C VAL A 241 7.44 26.69 -5.80
N ASN A 242 7.47 26.89 -7.11
CA ASN A 242 6.89 28.09 -7.70
C ASN A 242 5.35 28.09 -7.62
N LEU A 243 4.70 26.96 -7.85
CA LEU A 243 3.25 26.80 -7.83
C LEU A 243 2.67 26.77 -6.40
N GLN A 244 3.49 26.45 -5.39
CA GLN A 244 3.11 26.55 -4.00
C GLN A 244 2.86 28.00 -3.55
N LYS A 245 3.58 28.97 -4.13
CA LYS A 245 3.50 30.40 -3.75
C LYS A 245 2.11 30.98 -3.92
N ASP A 246 1.41 30.55 -4.96
CA ASP A 246 0.06 31.01 -5.28
C ASP A 246 -1.01 29.92 -5.09
N LYS A 247 -0.64 28.77 -4.53
CA LYS A 247 -1.52 27.61 -4.30
C LYS A 247 -2.09 26.97 -5.57
N THR A 248 -1.44 27.14 -6.69
CA THR A 248 -1.70 26.32 -7.87
C THR A 248 -1.37 24.86 -7.56
N TYR A 249 -0.23 24.61 -6.91
CA TYR A 249 0.04 23.42 -6.10
C TYR A 249 -0.08 23.79 -4.62
N ASP A 250 -0.75 22.98 -3.81
CA ASP A 250 -0.81 23.22 -2.37
C ASP A 250 -0.49 21.93 -1.61
N TYR A 251 0.66 21.93 -0.92
CA TYR A 251 1.17 20.76 -0.19
C TYR A 251 0.19 20.28 0.88
N SER A 252 -0.10 18.99 0.89
CA SER A 252 -1.12 18.38 1.78
C SER A 252 -0.55 17.45 2.85
N GLY A 253 0.76 17.54 3.13
CA GLY A 253 1.42 16.74 4.16
C GLY A 253 2.08 15.46 3.65
N ARG A 254 2.66 14.70 4.58
CA ARG A 254 3.60 13.60 4.26
C ARG A 254 2.93 12.29 3.89
N THR A 255 1.74 12.00 4.47
CA THR A 255 1.00 10.75 4.31
C THR A 255 -0.34 10.97 3.61
N ASN A 256 -1.37 10.20 3.93
CA ASN A 256 -2.70 10.33 3.35
C ASN A 256 -3.59 11.39 4.02
N ASN A 257 -3.10 12.15 4.97
CA ASN A 257 -3.92 13.11 5.73
C ASN A 257 -4.61 14.16 4.85
N GLY A 258 -4.00 14.50 3.70
CA GLY A 258 -4.56 15.46 2.76
C GLY A 258 -5.70 14.95 1.88
N GLU A 259 -5.99 13.64 1.86
CA GLU A 259 -6.98 13.04 0.95
C GLU A 259 -8.40 13.61 1.12
N GLY A 260 -8.75 14.02 2.34
CA GLY A 260 -10.02 14.69 2.63
C GLY A 260 -10.26 15.98 1.84
N ARG A 261 -9.20 16.66 1.38
CA ARG A 261 -9.28 17.86 0.57
C ARG A 261 -9.84 17.60 -0.84
N PHE A 262 -9.62 16.40 -1.37
CA PHE A 262 -10.25 15.99 -2.62
C PHE A 262 -11.72 15.67 -2.40
N THR A 263 -12.06 14.82 -1.43
CA THR A 263 -13.44 14.40 -1.21
C THR A 263 -14.36 15.53 -0.75
N SER A 264 -13.82 16.57 -0.12
CA SER A 264 -14.56 17.82 0.19
C SER A 264 -14.74 18.74 -1.03
N GLY A 265 -14.03 18.49 -2.13
CA GLY A 265 -14.03 19.33 -3.32
C GLY A 265 -13.09 20.56 -3.21
N GLU A 266 -12.25 20.66 -2.17
CA GLU A 266 -11.32 21.77 -2.01
C GLU A 266 -10.20 21.73 -3.05
N CYS A 267 -9.61 20.54 -3.30
CA CYS A 267 -8.58 20.33 -4.31
C CYS A 267 -9.15 19.53 -5.47
N PRO A 268 -9.47 20.14 -6.61
CA PRO A 268 -10.14 19.49 -7.73
C PRO A 268 -9.27 18.52 -8.53
N ILE A 269 -7.95 18.59 -8.43
CA ILE A 269 -6.99 17.59 -8.93
C ILE A 269 -6.16 17.10 -7.74
N PHE A 270 -6.05 15.77 -7.60
CA PHE A 270 -5.36 15.18 -6.47
C PHE A 270 -4.66 13.87 -6.84
N LEU A 271 -3.35 13.79 -6.66
CA LEU A 271 -2.59 12.57 -6.90
C LEU A 271 -2.53 11.75 -5.60
N THR A 272 -3.01 10.54 -5.64
CA THR A 272 -2.89 9.57 -4.54
C THR A 272 -3.12 8.15 -5.01
N SER A 273 -3.08 7.22 -4.08
CA SER A 273 -3.28 5.79 -4.30
C SER A 273 -4.61 5.47 -4.99
N SER A 274 -4.63 4.47 -5.86
CA SER A 274 -5.86 3.86 -6.38
C SER A 274 -6.74 3.28 -5.26
N GLY A 275 -6.13 2.83 -4.14
CA GLY A 275 -6.84 2.37 -2.95
C GLY A 275 -7.64 3.45 -2.20
N PHE A 276 -7.55 4.70 -2.62
CA PHE A 276 -8.42 5.78 -2.14
C PHE A 276 -9.87 5.68 -2.68
N PHE A 277 -10.12 4.82 -3.67
CA PHE A 277 -11.42 4.65 -4.31
C PHE A 277 -12.59 4.48 -3.32
N GLY A 278 -12.44 3.61 -2.32
CA GLY A 278 -13.49 3.38 -1.33
C GLY A 278 -13.90 4.66 -0.59
N ASN A 279 -12.92 5.49 -0.22
CA ASN A 279 -13.16 6.78 0.44
C ASN A 279 -13.77 7.81 -0.50
N VAL A 280 -13.30 7.88 -1.75
CA VAL A 280 -13.89 8.78 -2.77
C VAL A 280 -15.35 8.41 -3.01
N LYS A 281 -15.64 7.13 -3.23
CA LYS A 281 -17.01 6.63 -3.45
C LYS A 281 -17.94 6.94 -2.28
N ALA A 282 -17.44 6.85 -1.06
CA ALA A 282 -18.27 7.09 0.15
C ALA A 282 -18.51 8.59 0.42
N ASN A 283 -17.52 9.45 0.15
CA ASN A 283 -17.49 10.81 0.68
C ASN A 283 -17.62 11.92 -0.37
N ALA A 284 -17.16 11.72 -1.62
CA ALA A 284 -17.29 12.74 -2.66
C ALA A 284 -18.74 12.91 -3.10
N LYS A 285 -19.22 14.15 -3.12
CA LYS A 285 -20.60 14.52 -3.50
C LYS A 285 -20.67 15.19 -4.89
N PHE A 286 -19.67 14.98 -5.72
CA PHE A 286 -19.52 15.47 -7.08
C PHE A 286 -19.15 14.34 -8.04
N ASP A 287 -19.32 14.53 -9.33
CA ASP A 287 -18.84 13.58 -10.35
C ASP A 287 -17.32 13.64 -10.44
N TRP A 288 -16.68 12.48 -10.41
CA TRP A 288 -15.21 12.35 -10.35
C TRP A 288 -14.71 11.27 -11.32
N GLY A 289 -13.45 11.32 -11.58
CA GLY A 289 -12.71 10.29 -12.32
C GLY A 289 -11.29 10.15 -11.83
N ASN A 290 -10.57 9.20 -12.39
CA ASN A 290 -9.12 9.19 -12.31
C ASN A 290 -8.51 9.01 -13.70
N ALA A 291 -7.24 9.36 -13.79
CA ALA A 291 -6.41 9.25 -14.97
C ALA A 291 -5.02 8.79 -14.57
N PRO A 292 -4.20 8.33 -15.51
CA PRO A 292 -2.79 8.06 -15.25
C PRO A 292 -2.06 9.26 -14.68
N MET A 293 -0.97 8.99 -13.95
CA MET A 293 -0.06 10.03 -13.49
C MET A 293 0.43 10.90 -14.62
N PRO A 294 0.55 12.23 -14.43
CA PRO A 294 1.11 13.12 -15.43
C PRO A 294 2.61 12.88 -15.60
N TYR A 295 3.11 13.19 -16.80
CA TYR A 295 4.52 13.08 -17.12
C TYR A 295 5.04 14.34 -17.84
N TYR A 296 6.36 14.51 -17.90
CA TYR A 296 6.99 15.52 -18.73
C TYR A 296 7.29 14.95 -20.10
N PRO A 297 6.70 15.48 -21.18
CA PRO A 297 6.87 14.93 -22.55
C PRO A 297 8.27 15.13 -23.12
N ASP A 298 9.05 16.06 -22.56
CA ASP A 298 10.44 16.33 -22.91
C ASP A 298 11.44 15.44 -22.14
N VAL A 299 10.99 14.56 -21.25
CA VAL A 299 11.85 13.58 -20.59
C VAL A 299 11.83 12.29 -21.39
N GLN A 300 12.99 11.93 -21.93
CA GLN A 300 13.15 10.74 -22.75
C GLN A 300 12.77 9.48 -21.98
N GLY A 301 11.93 8.64 -22.56
CA GLY A 301 11.45 7.39 -21.95
C GLY A 301 10.12 7.51 -21.22
N ALA A 302 9.67 8.71 -20.86
CA ALA A 302 8.39 8.94 -20.22
C ALA A 302 7.21 8.87 -21.23
N PRO A 303 6.02 8.39 -20.81
CA PRO A 303 5.82 7.62 -19.56
C PRO A 303 6.36 6.19 -19.68
N GLN A 304 6.90 5.65 -18.58
CA GLN A 304 7.39 4.27 -18.50
C GLN A 304 6.30 3.38 -17.87
N ASN A 305 6.52 2.76 -16.75
CA ASN A 305 5.51 2.09 -15.93
C ASN A 305 5.56 2.65 -14.51
N SER A 306 4.42 2.62 -13.82
CA SER A 306 4.37 2.93 -12.40
C SER A 306 4.95 1.78 -11.58
N ILE A 307 5.24 2.05 -10.31
CA ILE A 307 5.61 1.03 -9.33
C ILE A 307 4.47 0.80 -8.34
N ILE A 308 4.46 -0.37 -7.71
CA ILE A 308 3.43 -0.66 -6.72
C ILE A 308 3.57 0.23 -5.48
N GLY A 309 2.43 0.50 -4.86
CA GLY A 309 2.27 0.93 -3.49
C GLY A 309 1.42 -0.07 -2.72
N GLY A 310 0.98 0.32 -1.53
CA GLY A 310 0.17 -0.52 -0.67
C GLY A 310 1.00 -1.46 0.17
N ALA A 311 0.51 -2.68 0.47
CA ALA A 311 1.14 -3.52 1.48
C ALA A 311 1.03 -5.01 1.17
N SER A 312 1.92 -5.76 1.83
CA SER A 312 1.88 -7.22 1.92
C SER A 312 1.78 -7.67 3.37
N LEU A 313 1.43 -8.94 3.58
CA LEU A 313 1.29 -9.56 4.89
C LEU A 313 2.54 -10.38 5.19
N TRP A 314 3.25 -9.98 6.24
CA TRP A 314 4.46 -10.65 6.73
C TRP A 314 4.11 -11.56 7.89
N VAL A 315 4.60 -12.78 7.84
CA VAL A 315 4.44 -13.75 8.92
C VAL A 315 5.57 -13.57 9.91
N MET A 316 5.25 -13.30 11.16
CA MET A 316 6.27 -13.09 12.18
C MET A 316 6.81 -14.41 12.71
N GLY A 317 8.11 -14.43 12.99
CA GLY A 317 8.82 -15.59 13.53
C GLY A 317 8.39 -15.96 14.96
N GLY A 318 8.82 -17.15 15.43
CA GLY A 318 8.64 -17.57 16.82
C GLY A 318 7.26 -18.10 17.18
N LYS A 319 6.43 -18.48 16.20
CA LYS A 319 5.11 -19.07 16.41
C LYS A 319 5.16 -20.61 16.32
N SER A 320 4.20 -21.27 16.94
CA SER A 320 4.05 -22.73 16.87
C SER A 320 3.62 -23.21 15.49
N ALA A 321 3.88 -24.48 15.16
CA ALA A 321 3.43 -25.08 13.90
C ALA A 321 1.90 -25.02 13.72
N LYS A 322 1.13 -25.11 14.81
CA LYS A 322 -0.34 -24.98 14.80
C LYS A 322 -0.76 -23.56 14.39
N GLU A 323 -0.12 -22.53 14.93
CA GLU A 323 -0.40 -21.14 14.59
C GLU A 323 -0.02 -20.84 13.14
N TYR A 324 1.16 -21.30 12.68
CA TYR A 324 1.56 -21.15 11.27
C TYR A 324 0.59 -21.84 10.31
N LYS A 325 0.05 -22.99 10.68
CA LYS A 325 -0.98 -23.67 9.89
C LYS A 325 -2.26 -22.83 9.79
N GLY A 326 -2.64 -22.13 10.86
CA GLY A 326 -3.76 -21.19 10.86
C GLY A 326 -3.52 -19.99 9.94
N VAL A 327 -2.32 -19.40 10.00
CA VAL A 327 -1.92 -18.32 9.06
C VAL A 327 -1.95 -18.81 7.62
N ALA A 328 -1.41 -19.98 7.33
CA ALA A 328 -1.40 -20.55 5.98
C ALA A 328 -2.81 -20.78 5.43
N LYS A 329 -3.73 -21.32 6.23
CA LYS A 329 -5.15 -21.46 5.87
C LYS A 329 -5.81 -20.11 5.60
N PHE A 330 -5.51 -19.08 6.37
CA PHE A 330 -6.02 -17.75 6.13
C PHE A 330 -5.45 -17.17 4.81
N PHE A 331 -4.18 -17.40 4.50
CA PHE A 331 -3.58 -16.96 3.24
C PHE A 331 -4.16 -17.70 2.03
N THR A 332 -4.41 -19.01 2.15
CA THR A 332 -5.16 -19.76 1.13
C THR A 332 -6.56 -19.17 0.91
N PHE A 333 -7.26 -18.83 2.00
CA PHE A 333 -8.56 -18.17 1.95
C PHE A 333 -8.50 -16.81 1.24
N LEU A 334 -7.49 -15.97 1.52
CA LEU A 334 -7.29 -14.68 0.86
C LEU A 334 -6.91 -14.83 -0.63
N SER A 335 -6.32 -15.96 -1.02
CA SER A 335 -5.89 -16.25 -2.40
C SER A 335 -7.03 -16.68 -3.32
N ASP A 336 -8.23 -16.89 -2.78
CA ASP A 336 -9.40 -17.22 -3.59
C ASP A 336 -9.71 -16.12 -4.59
N VAL A 337 -9.93 -16.51 -5.85
CA VAL A 337 -10.09 -15.56 -6.97
C VAL A 337 -11.29 -14.65 -6.78
N ASP A 338 -12.42 -15.16 -6.27
CA ASP A 338 -13.63 -14.35 -6.07
C ASP A 338 -13.46 -13.33 -4.95
N ARG A 339 -12.72 -13.68 -3.89
CA ARG A 339 -12.36 -12.73 -2.83
C ARG A 339 -11.43 -11.63 -3.33
N GLN A 340 -10.47 -11.98 -4.17
CA GLN A 340 -9.60 -10.97 -4.78
C GLN A 340 -10.34 -10.06 -5.76
N VAL A 341 -11.28 -10.60 -6.54
CA VAL A 341 -12.18 -9.80 -7.37
C VAL A 341 -12.98 -8.83 -6.51
N LYS A 342 -13.57 -9.32 -5.41
CA LYS A 342 -14.34 -8.49 -4.47
C LYS A 342 -13.47 -7.41 -3.83
N LEU A 343 -12.29 -7.77 -3.33
CA LEU A 343 -11.33 -6.83 -2.76
C LEU A 343 -11.01 -5.71 -3.75
N HIS A 344 -10.68 -6.05 -5.00
CA HIS A 344 -10.39 -5.07 -6.04
C HIS A 344 -11.58 -4.15 -6.32
N THR A 345 -12.75 -4.72 -6.59
CA THR A 345 -13.92 -3.95 -7.04
C THR A 345 -14.55 -3.08 -5.96
N GLU A 346 -14.31 -3.37 -4.69
CA GLU A 346 -14.82 -2.61 -3.54
C GLU A 346 -13.84 -1.57 -3.00
N SER A 347 -12.53 -1.86 -3.04
CA SER A 347 -11.50 -1.02 -2.42
C SER A 347 -10.70 -0.15 -3.39
N GLY A 348 -10.64 -0.52 -4.69
CA GLY A 348 -9.76 0.10 -5.69
C GLY A 348 -8.28 -0.33 -5.59
N TYR A 349 -7.94 -1.27 -4.69
CA TYR A 349 -6.66 -1.96 -4.77
C TYR A 349 -6.58 -2.83 -6.02
N LEU A 350 -5.38 -3.13 -6.48
CA LEU A 350 -5.17 -3.95 -7.68
C LEU A 350 -5.74 -5.37 -7.51
N PRO A 351 -6.25 -6.00 -8.56
CA PRO A 351 -6.42 -7.45 -8.59
C PRO A 351 -5.01 -8.05 -8.64
N ILE A 352 -4.52 -8.55 -7.51
CA ILE A 352 -3.10 -8.93 -7.36
C ILE A 352 -2.71 -10.20 -8.12
N THR A 353 -3.68 -11.00 -8.59
CA THR A 353 -3.43 -12.18 -9.41
C THR A 353 -3.95 -12.01 -10.83
N LYS A 354 -3.29 -12.72 -11.76
CA LYS A 354 -3.68 -12.79 -13.18
C LYS A 354 -5.13 -13.28 -13.34
N ALA A 355 -5.51 -14.33 -12.60
CA ALA A 355 -6.85 -14.90 -12.67
C ALA A 355 -7.94 -13.92 -12.20
N ALA A 356 -7.69 -13.14 -11.14
CA ALA A 356 -8.64 -12.12 -10.68
C ALA A 356 -8.78 -11.00 -11.71
N TYR A 357 -7.67 -10.53 -12.28
CA TYR A 357 -7.71 -9.51 -13.33
C TYR A 357 -8.50 -9.97 -14.56
N GLU A 358 -8.20 -11.15 -15.09
CA GLU A 358 -8.90 -11.68 -16.25
C GLU A 358 -10.40 -11.90 -15.98
N LYS A 359 -10.76 -12.34 -14.78
CA LYS A 359 -12.15 -12.53 -14.39
C LYS A 359 -12.93 -11.20 -14.37
N VAL A 360 -12.34 -10.15 -13.78
CA VAL A 360 -12.95 -8.81 -13.78
C VAL A 360 -13.06 -8.26 -15.20
N LYS A 361 -12.03 -8.40 -16.02
CA LYS A 361 -12.01 -7.95 -17.40
C LYS A 361 -13.06 -8.67 -18.26
N ALA A 362 -13.16 -9.99 -18.13
CA ALA A 362 -14.14 -10.80 -18.85
C ALA A 362 -15.60 -10.47 -18.47
N SER A 363 -15.86 -10.02 -17.24
CA SER A 363 -17.20 -9.59 -16.81
C SER A 363 -17.67 -8.28 -17.44
N GLY A 364 -16.80 -7.54 -18.14
CA GLY A 364 -17.11 -6.22 -18.69
C GLY A 364 -17.10 -5.09 -17.66
N PHE A 365 -16.73 -5.35 -16.41
CA PHE A 365 -16.77 -4.39 -15.31
C PHE A 365 -16.01 -3.09 -15.59
N TYR A 366 -14.89 -3.15 -16.28
CA TYR A 366 -14.09 -1.97 -16.61
C TYR A 366 -14.71 -1.08 -17.70
N LYS A 367 -15.69 -1.59 -18.49
CA LYS A 367 -16.40 -0.75 -19.47
C LYS A 367 -17.20 0.34 -18.75
N ASP A 368 -17.81 0.01 -17.63
CA ASP A 368 -18.59 0.95 -16.83
C ASP A 368 -17.74 1.73 -15.82
N LYS A 369 -16.58 1.16 -15.42
CA LYS A 369 -15.69 1.71 -14.38
C LYS A 369 -14.23 1.69 -14.82
N PRO A 370 -13.88 2.39 -15.91
CA PRO A 370 -12.51 2.37 -16.46
C PRO A 370 -11.47 2.89 -15.47
N TYR A 371 -11.86 3.75 -14.55
CA TYR A 371 -10.99 4.26 -13.49
C TYR A 371 -10.45 3.17 -12.55
N LEU A 372 -11.06 1.99 -12.47
CA LEU A 372 -10.53 0.86 -11.69
C LEU A 372 -9.50 0.04 -12.48
N GLU A 373 -9.44 0.19 -13.80
CA GLU A 373 -8.38 -0.42 -14.63
C GLU A 373 -7.14 0.47 -14.77
N THR A 374 -7.28 1.81 -14.62
CA THR A 374 -6.20 2.78 -14.77
C THR A 374 -4.90 2.37 -14.05
N PRO A 375 -4.90 2.00 -12.76
CA PRO A 375 -3.68 1.66 -12.04
C PRO A 375 -3.00 0.39 -12.57
N ILE A 376 -3.74 -0.54 -13.17
CA ILE A 376 -3.19 -1.75 -13.81
C ILE A 376 -2.51 -1.36 -15.12
N LEU A 377 -3.19 -0.53 -15.92
CA LEU A 377 -2.67 -0.04 -17.20
C LEU A 377 -1.38 0.77 -17.02
N GLU A 378 -1.27 1.58 -15.97
CA GLU A 378 -0.03 2.28 -15.64
C GLU A 378 1.09 1.31 -15.25
N LEU A 379 0.78 0.33 -14.41
CA LEU A 379 1.75 -0.65 -13.92
C LEU A 379 2.29 -1.53 -15.06
N THR A 380 1.50 -1.73 -16.11
CA THR A 380 1.81 -2.58 -17.27
C THR A 380 2.03 -1.79 -18.56
N ASN A 381 2.15 -0.46 -18.48
CA ASN A 381 2.27 0.41 -19.66
C ASN A 381 3.45 0.04 -20.57
N LYS A 382 4.60 -0.27 -19.95
CA LYS A 382 5.79 -0.81 -20.63
C LYS A 382 6.45 -1.87 -19.75
N ALA A 383 7.30 -2.69 -20.34
CA ALA A 383 8.13 -3.63 -19.59
C ALA A 383 9.03 -2.85 -18.60
N PRO A 384 9.10 -3.27 -17.33
CA PRO A 384 9.90 -2.58 -16.32
C PRO A 384 11.39 -2.55 -16.70
N THR A 385 12.00 -1.39 -16.53
CA THR A 385 13.46 -1.19 -16.61
C THR A 385 14.08 -1.28 -15.23
N ASP A 386 15.40 -1.18 -15.14
CA ASP A 386 16.10 -1.11 -13.85
C ASP A 386 15.69 0.11 -13.02
N ASN A 387 15.12 1.14 -13.63
CA ASN A 387 14.65 2.35 -12.97
C ASN A 387 13.19 2.25 -12.48
N SER A 388 12.43 1.26 -12.95
CA SER A 388 10.99 1.16 -12.73
C SER A 388 10.50 -0.20 -12.23
N LYS A 389 11.40 -1.05 -11.72
CA LYS A 389 11.04 -2.32 -11.07
C LYS A 389 10.51 -2.15 -9.65
N GLY A 390 10.78 -1.01 -9.01
CA GLY A 390 10.47 -0.71 -7.61
C GLY A 390 11.70 -0.22 -6.85
N LEU A 391 11.53 -0.10 -5.53
CA LEU A 391 12.55 0.40 -4.60
C LEU A 391 12.71 -0.58 -3.44
N ARG A 392 13.95 -0.89 -3.07
CA ARG A 392 14.21 -1.80 -1.96
C ARG A 392 15.36 -1.29 -1.12
N TYR A 393 15.09 -0.24 -0.35
CA TYR A 393 16.07 0.32 0.59
C TYR A 393 15.77 -0.15 2.01
N GLY A 394 16.84 -0.40 2.78
CA GLY A 394 16.67 -0.47 4.22
C GLY A 394 16.44 0.92 4.81
N SER A 395 15.70 1.00 5.91
CA SER A 395 15.34 2.27 6.57
C SER A 395 14.61 3.26 5.65
N LEU A 396 13.89 2.79 4.61
CA LEU A 396 13.24 3.69 3.66
C LEU A 396 12.16 4.56 4.32
N VAL A 397 11.55 4.12 5.42
CA VAL A 397 10.62 4.97 6.20
C VAL A 397 11.32 6.23 6.68
N GLN A 398 12.49 6.11 7.32
CA GLN A 398 13.28 7.22 7.81
C GLN A 398 13.86 8.07 6.66
N ILE A 399 14.20 7.43 5.54
CA ILE A 399 14.65 8.14 4.33
C ILE A 399 13.49 8.97 3.76
N ARG A 400 12.25 8.46 3.73
CA ARG A 400 11.07 9.25 3.34
C ARG A 400 10.84 10.45 4.27
N ASP A 401 11.08 10.31 5.56
CA ASP A 401 11.01 11.44 6.49
C ASP A 401 12.03 12.53 6.13
N ILE A 402 13.27 12.14 5.85
CA ILE A 402 14.33 13.05 5.39
C ILE A 402 13.92 13.72 4.06
N TRP A 403 13.45 12.96 3.10
CA TRP A 403 12.98 13.50 1.82
C TRP A 403 11.82 14.48 1.99
N SER A 404 10.90 14.20 2.91
CA SER A 404 9.80 15.08 3.24
C SER A 404 10.27 16.39 3.87
N GLU A 405 11.19 16.33 4.82
CA GLU A 405 11.80 17.52 5.45
C GLU A 405 12.47 18.42 4.41
N GLU A 406 13.22 17.84 3.49
CA GLU A 406 13.91 18.62 2.46
C GLU A 406 12.95 19.21 1.42
N LEU A 407 11.89 18.45 1.02
CA LEU A 407 10.84 18.98 0.16
C LEU A 407 10.08 20.14 0.85
N GLU A 408 9.71 19.96 2.11
CA GLU A 408 9.06 21.00 2.93
C GLU A 408 9.93 22.25 3.06
N ALA A 409 11.24 22.09 3.27
CA ALA A 409 12.20 23.20 3.34
C ALA A 409 12.26 23.98 2.01
N ALA A 410 12.20 23.28 0.87
CA ALA A 410 12.15 23.92 -0.45
C ALA A 410 10.81 24.63 -0.67
N LEU A 411 9.67 23.99 -0.37
CA LEU A 411 8.33 24.56 -0.53
C LEU A 411 8.12 25.81 0.33
N ASN A 412 8.74 25.85 1.51
CA ASN A 412 8.71 27.00 2.44
C ASN A 412 9.76 28.08 2.12
N GLY A 413 10.56 27.90 1.06
CA GLY A 413 11.59 28.87 0.66
C GLY A 413 12.84 28.91 1.56
N GLN A 414 13.02 27.94 2.45
CA GLN A 414 14.19 27.84 3.34
C GLN A 414 15.43 27.32 2.60
N LYS A 415 15.23 26.55 1.54
CA LYS A 415 16.28 26.04 0.65
C LYS A 415 15.89 26.24 -0.81
N SER A 416 16.89 26.39 -1.68
CA SER A 416 16.62 26.26 -3.12
C SER A 416 16.25 24.80 -3.45
N PRO A 417 15.50 24.55 -4.53
CA PRO A 417 15.16 23.18 -4.96
C PRO A 417 16.40 22.28 -5.12
N GLN A 418 17.50 22.80 -5.69
CA GLN A 418 18.73 22.03 -5.84
C GLN A 418 19.38 21.72 -4.49
N ALA A 419 19.48 22.68 -3.59
CA ALA A 419 20.07 22.46 -2.26
C ALA A 419 19.25 21.45 -1.43
N ALA A 420 17.92 21.45 -1.57
CA ALA A 420 17.05 20.47 -0.92
C ALA A 420 17.21 19.07 -1.53
N LEU A 421 17.30 18.94 -2.85
CA LEU A 421 17.59 17.66 -3.50
C LEU A 421 18.96 17.10 -3.11
N ASP A 422 19.99 17.95 -3.03
CA ASP A 422 21.34 17.53 -2.60
C ASP A 422 21.33 17.04 -1.16
N ALA A 423 20.67 17.75 -0.26
CA ALA A 423 20.53 17.35 1.14
C ALA A 423 19.70 16.06 1.30
N ALA A 424 18.63 15.90 0.53
CA ALA A 424 17.81 14.68 0.52
C ALA A 424 18.64 13.44 0.14
N VAL A 425 19.50 13.58 -0.88
CA VAL A 425 20.38 12.50 -1.33
C VAL A 425 21.52 12.25 -0.33
N GLU A 426 22.17 13.29 0.17
CA GLU A 426 23.27 13.15 1.13
C GLU A 426 22.82 12.49 2.43
N ARG A 427 21.80 13.04 3.07
CA ARG A 427 21.21 12.51 4.31
C ARG A 427 20.63 11.11 4.12
N GLY A 428 19.97 10.85 2.99
CA GLY A 428 19.48 9.53 2.63
C GLY A 428 20.60 8.51 2.49
N ASN A 429 21.72 8.88 1.85
CA ASN A 429 22.90 8.01 1.74
C ASN A 429 23.54 7.71 3.10
N GLN A 430 23.56 8.65 4.03
CA GLN A 430 24.02 8.41 5.41
C GLN A 430 23.16 7.32 6.08
N MET A 431 21.83 7.38 5.94
CA MET A 431 20.92 6.34 6.45
C MET A 431 21.15 4.98 5.78
N LEU A 432 21.35 4.94 4.46
CA LEU A 432 21.67 3.69 3.75
C LEU A 432 22.98 3.08 4.26
N ARG A 433 24.04 3.84 4.45
CA ARG A 433 25.31 3.34 5.03
C ARG A 433 25.14 2.85 6.47
N GLN A 434 24.31 3.53 7.27
CA GLN A 434 24.03 3.06 8.63
C GLN A 434 23.29 1.72 8.59
N PHE A 435 22.28 1.58 7.75
CA PHE A 435 21.52 0.34 7.59
C PHE A 435 22.41 -0.81 7.11
N GLU A 436 23.22 -0.60 6.08
CA GLU A 436 24.12 -1.61 5.52
C GLU A 436 25.06 -2.20 6.61
N ARG A 437 25.64 -1.34 7.46
CA ARG A 437 26.49 -1.81 8.57
C ARG A 437 25.74 -2.67 9.61
N THR A 438 24.43 -2.49 9.75
CA THR A 438 23.61 -3.29 10.68
C THR A 438 23.07 -4.56 10.05
N ALA A 439 22.73 -4.53 8.77
CA ALA A 439 22.20 -5.68 8.02
C ALA A 439 23.29 -6.71 7.67
N ALA A 440 24.55 -6.31 7.59
CA ALA A 440 25.69 -7.19 7.34
C ALA A 440 26.08 -8.08 8.54
N LYS A 441 25.62 -7.73 9.76
CA LYS A 441 25.84 -8.51 10.99
C LYS A 441 24.72 -9.53 11.17
#